data_8ee61ffba7a6c3dc09fb472487ab5652
#
_entry.id   8ee61ffba7a6c3dc09fb472487ab5652
#
_cell.length_a   1.000
_cell.length_b   1.000
_cell.length_c   1.000
_cell.angle_alpha   90.00
_cell.angle_beta   90.00
_cell.angle_gamma   90.00
#
_symmetry.space_group_name_H-M   'P 1'
#
loop_
_entity.id
_entity.type
_entity.pdbx_description
1 polymer ?
#
loop_
_entity_poly.entity_id
_entity_poly.type
_entity_poly.pdbx_seq_one_letter_code
_entity_poly.pdbx_strand_id
1 'polypeptide(L)'
;MAEKGFKRKLTAILSADVQGYSRLMDDNEEATVRTLTAYRNAITDVTRQFRGRVIDNPGDNILAEFTSVVDAVSCGVKIQRELAKRNAELPVERKMQFRIGVNLGDVIEEEGRIYGEGVNIAARLEALAEAGGICISGTAFDHVKNKVSVGYQYLGRQTVKNIRDPIRVYKVLMDPEAIGKVMGEEEPEPVKWGWKAIPLPDKPSIAVLPFDNLSADPQYESIADGVSESIIYTLSYLPDMFVISRNSTFTYKGKPVKIQQVAEDLGVQYVLEGSIMRAGNRARVTAQLIDATSDYHIWSGRYDKGMEDFFGALDDITKTIAIELQVKVSSKTADLTRKTKSFDAWAFATRAYSLVRSSGKENTLEARKLAGKAIELDPTYGFGWGLLAVTHLSDAMYGFSESPGESIRLAAECNEKALNLDPALSCATASKGAIYMLQGKIDEAITFGEKAIAMGPSIDTNYRLLGMIMSYAGKFEEAIAIYNKMMRLNPFYSLAHLRDYAMCYLMAKRYAEARDSFNDLLQRAKKDEYLILAAHLGLCAAYANLGKIEEAKSHVLEILKINPNYSVQEAKKAYQWRDPEYSERLISSLRNAGLPE
;
A
#
# COMPACT_ATOMS: atom_id res chain seq x y z
N MET A 1 5.05 36.07 -35.05
CA MET A 1 3.92 35.16 -34.96
C MET A 1 4.06 34.46 -33.61
N ALA A 2 3.16 34.70 -32.66
CA ALA A 2 3.20 34.01 -31.38
C ALA A 2 2.87 32.53 -31.61
N GLU A 3 3.73 31.63 -31.19
CA GLU A 3 3.43 30.18 -31.13
C GLU A 3 2.12 29.99 -30.37
N LYS A 4 1.07 29.50 -31.04
CA LYS A 4 -0.14 29.02 -30.38
C LYS A 4 0.22 27.78 -29.60
N GLY A 5 0.48 27.93 -28.29
CA GLY A 5 0.77 26.81 -27.42
C GLY A 5 -0.43 25.88 -27.37
N PHE A 6 -0.21 24.57 -27.48
CA PHE A 6 -1.22 23.53 -27.30
C PHE A 6 -1.87 23.64 -25.91
N LYS A 7 -3.19 23.68 -25.87
CA LYS A 7 -3.93 23.74 -24.58
C LYS A 7 -4.23 22.33 -24.10
N ARG A 8 -3.63 21.92 -22.98
CA ARG A 8 -3.97 20.66 -22.30
C ARG A 8 -5.13 20.89 -21.32
N LYS A 9 -6.03 19.92 -21.24
CA LYS A 9 -7.12 19.89 -20.24
C LYS A 9 -7.49 18.47 -19.85
N LEU A 10 -7.92 18.29 -18.62
CA LEU A 10 -8.57 17.06 -18.15
C LEU A 10 -10.05 17.11 -18.56
N THR A 11 -10.54 16.08 -19.25
CA THR A 11 -11.93 16.03 -19.70
C THR A 11 -12.45 14.59 -19.72
N ALA A 12 -13.77 14.43 -19.62
CA ALA A 12 -14.40 13.14 -19.84
C ALA A 12 -14.74 12.98 -21.32
N ILE A 13 -14.38 11.84 -21.88
CA ILE A 13 -14.45 11.53 -23.31
C ILE A 13 -15.40 10.34 -23.47
N LEU A 14 -16.38 10.48 -24.37
CA LEU A 14 -17.28 9.43 -24.80
C LEU A 14 -17.00 9.12 -26.27
N SER A 15 -16.64 7.84 -26.55
CA SER A 15 -16.56 7.30 -27.91
C SER A 15 -17.70 6.31 -28.12
N ALA A 16 -18.37 6.39 -29.24
CA ALA A 16 -19.46 5.47 -29.60
C ALA A 16 -19.34 5.04 -31.06
N ASP A 17 -19.51 3.76 -31.34
CA ASP A 17 -19.35 3.14 -32.65
C ASP A 17 -20.45 2.09 -32.90
N VAL A 18 -20.81 1.86 -34.16
CA VAL A 18 -21.83 0.86 -34.54
C VAL A 18 -21.22 -0.51 -34.67
N GLN A 19 -21.72 -1.47 -33.86
CA GLN A 19 -21.29 -2.84 -34.02
C GLN A 19 -21.76 -3.47 -35.34
N GLY A 20 -20.78 -3.93 -36.14
CA GLY A 20 -21.08 -4.61 -37.40
C GLY A 20 -21.60 -3.68 -38.51
N TYR A 21 -21.17 -2.42 -38.53
CA TYR A 21 -21.59 -1.43 -39.50
C TYR A 21 -21.41 -1.88 -40.96
N SER A 22 -20.27 -2.46 -41.32
CA SER A 22 -20.01 -2.97 -42.68
C SER A 22 -21.04 -3.97 -43.13
N ARG A 23 -21.46 -4.92 -42.25
CA ARG A 23 -22.51 -5.88 -42.56
C ARG A 23 -23.86 -5.19 -42.84
N LEU A 24 -24.25 -4.21 -42.03
CA LEU A 24 -25.48 -3.43 -42.23
C LEU A 24 -25.46 -2.67 -43.56
N MET A 25 -24.28 -2.16 -43.96
CA MET A 25 -24.09 -1.49 -45.26
C MET A 25 -24.23 -2.48 -46.41
N ASP A 26 -23.64 -3.68 -46.29
CA ASP A 26 -23.69 -4.71 -47.34
C ASP A 26 -25.14 -5.20 -47.51
N ASP A 27 -25.93 -5.29 -46.41
CA ASP A 27 -27.32 -5.74 -46.48
C ASP A 27 -28.25 -4.71 -47.11
N ASN A 28 -28.15 -3.43 -46.76
CA ASN A 28 -28.94 -2.33 -47.35
C ASN A 28 -28.32 -0.96 -47.01
N GLU A 29 -27.51 -0.43 -47.92
CA GLU A 29 -26.76 0.80 -47.74
C GLU A 29 -27.65 2.02 -47.45
N GLU A 30 -28.71 2.24 -48.25
CA GLU A 30 -29.58 3.42 -48.11
C GLU A 30 -30.34 3.44 -46.79
N ALA A 31 -30.88 2.31 -46.39
CA ALA A 31 -31.59 2.18 -45.11
C ALA A 31 -30.66 2.30 -43.92
N THR A 32 -29.41 1.80 -44.01
CA THR A 32 -28.39 1.89 -42.98
C THR A 32 -27.95 3.34 -42.77
N VAL A 33 -27.70 4.10 -43.87
CA VAL A 33 -27.35 5.52 -43.81
C VAL A 33 -28.50 6.34 -43.18
N ARG A 34 -29.75 6.08 -43.53
CA ARG A 34 -30.92 6.77 -42.96
C ARG A 34 -31.04 6.50 -41.46
N THR A 35 -30.88 5.23 -41.03
CA THR A 35 -30.94 4.86 -39.61
C THR A 35 -29.78 5.48 -38.83
N LEU A 36 -28.56 5.42 -39.35
CA LEU A 36 -27.37 6.04 -38.74
C LEU A 36 -27.59 7.55 -38.54
N THR A 37 -28.09 8.24 -39.55
CA THR A 37 -28.36 9.69 -39.47
C THR A 37 -29.38 10.01 -38.39
N ALA A 38 -30.47 9.24 -38.29
CA ALA A 38 -31.49 9.43 -37.25
C ALA A 38 -30.93 9.15 -35.84
N TYR A 39 -30.06 8.14 -35.70
CA TYR A 39 -29.44 7.79 -34.42
C TYR A 39 -28.37 8.79 -33.99
N ARG A 40 -27.58 9.30 -34.93
CA ARG A 40 -26.61 10.40 -34.67
C ARG A 40 -27.30 11.66 -34.17
N ASN A 41 -28.43 12.04 -34.76
CA ASN A 41 -29.21 13.19 -34.29
C ASN A 41 -29.69 12.96 -32.87
N ALA A 42 -30.23 11.77 -32.56
CA ALA A 42 -30.67 11.42 -31.22
C ALA A 42 -29.51 11.44 -30.20
N ILE A 43 -28.36 10.88 -30.56
CA ILE A 43 -27.15 10.88 -29.71
C ILE A 43 -26.68 12.32 -29.47
N THR A 44 -26.66 13.15 -30.50
CA THR A 44 -26.27 14.57 -30.40
C THR A 44 -27.17 15.33 -29.46
N ASP A 45 -28.52 15.12 -29.56
CA ASP A 45 -29.50 15.80 -28.71
C ASP A 45 -29.35 15.34 -27.24
N VAL A 46 -29.17 14.05 -27.00
CA VAL A 46 -28.91 13.54 -25.65
C VAL A 46 -27.58 14.07 -25.11
N THR A 47 -26.54 14.13 -25.90
CA THR A 47 -25.23 14.69 -25.51
C THR A 47 -25.38 16.14 -25.02
N ARG A 48 -26.15 16.98 -25.74
CA ARG A 48 -26.42 18.38 -25.36
C ARG A 48 -27.21 18.46 -24.06
N GLN A 49 -28.19 17.59 -23.85
CA GLN A 49 -28.99 17.56 -22.60
C GLN A 49 -28.07 17.32 -21.37
N PHE A 50 -27.01 16.55 -21.52
CA PHE A 50 -26.00 16.29 -20.48
C PHE A 50 -24.80 17.24 -20.55
N ARG A 51 -24.95 18.42 -21.15
CA ARG A 51 -23.90 19.46 -21.23
C ARG A 51 -22.62 19.01 -21.94
N GLY A 52 -22.73 17.98 -22.78
CA GLY A 52 -21.65 17.50 -23.64
C GLY A 52 -21.58 18.22 -24.96
N ARG A 53 -20.42 18.14 -25.59
CA ARG A 53 -20.14 18.65 -26.94
C ARG A 53 -19.70 17.50 -27.85
N VAL A 54 -20.41 17.27 -28.94
CA VAL A 54 -19.93 16.35 -30.00
C VAL A 54 -18.78 17.04 -30.72
N ILE A 55 -17.64 16.35 -30.81
CA ILE A 55 -16.39 16.85 -31.38
C ILE A 55 -16.25 16.46 -32.84
N ASP A 56 -16.48 15.17 -33.14
CA ASP A 56 -16.31 14.61 -34.48
C ASP A 56 -17.25 13.41 -34.68
N ASN A 57 -17.62 13.16 -35.95
CA ASN A 57 -18.49 12.05 -36.34
C ASN A 57 -17.94 11.37 -37.63
N PRO A 58 -16.73 10.82 -37.64
CA PRO A 58 -16.19 10.17 -38.80
C PRO A 58 -16.83 8.81 -39.04
N GLY A 59 -17.35 8.52 -40.23
CA GLY A 59 -17.93 7.22 -40.56
C GLY A 59 -19.15 6.91 -39.64
N ASP A 60 -19.14 5.82 -38.89
CA ASP A 60 -20.14 5.41 -37.93
C ASP A 60 -19.77 5.74 -36.47
N ASN A 61 -18.59 6.31 -36.24
CA ASN A 61 -18.12 6.72 -34.93
C ASN A 61 -18.66 8.10 -34.50
N ILE A 62 -18.82 8.30 -33.21
CA ILE A 62 -19.18 9.58 -32.57
C ILE A 62 -18.24 9.82 -31.40
N LEU A 63 -17.55 10.97 -31.42
CA LEU A 63 -16.69 11.42 -30.34
C LEU A 63 -17.30 12.63 -29.65
N ALA A 64 -17.48 12.57 -28.34
CA ALA A 64 -18.00 13.66 -27.52
C ALA A 64 -17.15 13.91 -26.29
N GLU A 65 -17.14 15.15 -25.81
CA GLU A 65 -16.48 15.54 -24.55
C GLU A 65 -17.47 16.15 -23.55
N PHE A 66 -17.12 16.01 -22.26
CA PHE A 66 -17.89 16.53 -21.15
C PHE A 66 -16.95 17.10 -20.09
N THR A 67 -17.38 18.17 -19.42
CA THR A 67 -16.65 18.70 -18.25
C THR A 67 -16.82 17.84 -17.01
N SER A 68 -17.84 16.95 -16.98
CA SER A 68 -18.16 16.04 -15.89
C SER A 68 -18.22 14.61 -16.39
N VAL A 69 -17.46 13.72 -15.76
CA VAL A 69 -17.52 12.28 -16.07
C VAL A 69 -18.86 11.66 -15.63
N VAL A 70 -19.52 12.22 -14.62
CA VAL A 70 -20.86 11.80 -14.20
C VAL A 70 -21.87 12.07 -15.32
N ASP A 71 -21.77 13.24 -15.96
CA ASP A 71 -22.60 13.58 -17.11
C ASP A 71 -22.31 12.67 -18.31
N ALA A 72 -21.05 12.37 -18.58
CA ALA A 72 -20.64 11.49 -19.68
C ALA A 72 -21.23 10.07 -19.53
N VAL A 73 -21.11 9.47 -18.35
CA VAL A 73 -21.63 8.11 -18.09
C VAL A 73 -23.16 8.12 -18.09
N SER A 74 -23.79 9.12 -17.46
CA SER A 74 -25.25 9.26 -17.46
C SER A 74 -25.81 9.48 -18.88
N CYS A 75 -25.10 10.24 -19.70
CA CYS A 75 -25.39 10.42 -21.12
C CYS A 75 -25.33 9.08 -21.88
N GLY A 76 -24.25 8.31 -21.71
CA GLY A 76 -24.08 6.98 -22.32
C GLY A 76 -25.24 6.03 -21.97
N VAL A 77 -25.64 6.00 -20.69
CA VAL A 77 -26.80 5.19 -20.24
C VAL A 77 -28.10 5.66 -20.90
N LYS A 78 -28.31 6.98 -20.99
CA LYS A 78 -29.51 7.54 -21.64
C LYS A 78 -29.53 7.24 -23.13
N ILE A 79 -28.38 7.35 -23.82
CA ILE A 79 -28.22 6.99 -25.23
C ILE A 79 -28.62 5.54 -25.46
N GLN A 80 -28.04 4.58 -24.72
CA GLN A 80 -28.34 3.17 -24.90
C GLN A 80 -29.83 2.84 -24.68
N ARG A 81 -30.44 3.43 -23.66
CA ARG A 81 -31.90 3.27 -23.41
C ARG A 81 -32.75 3.84 -24.53
N GLU A 82 -32.37 4.99 -25.09
CA GLU A 82 -33.12 5.61 -26.21
C GLU A 82 -32.98 4.80 -27.50
N LEU A 83 -31.75 4.34 -27.81
CA LEU A 83 -31.49 3.52 -28.98
C LEU A 83 -32.14 2.14 -28.88
N ALA A 84 -32.19 1.55 -27.69
CA ALA A 84 -32.91 0.30 -27.44
C ALA A 84 -34.42 0.41 -27.78
N LYS A 85 -35.08 1.52 -27.41
CA LYS A 85 -36.47 1.79 -27.74
C LYS A 85 -36.68 1.87 -29.26
N ARG A 86 -35.81 2.58 -29.97
CA ARG A 86 -35.89 2.73 -31.44
C ARG A 86 -35.61 1.41 -32.15
N ASN A 87 -34.67 0.61 -31.62
CA ASN A 87 -34.37 -0.72 -32.14
C ASN A 87 -35.52 -1.73 -31.91
N ALA A 88 -36.38 -1.54 -30.92
CA ALA A 88 -37.51 -2.40 -30.65
C ALA A 88 -38.54 -2.42 -31.82
N GLU A 89 -38.62 -1.32 -32.56
CA GLU A 89 -39.51 -1.14 -33.71
C GLU A 89 -38.90 -1.69 -35.02
N LEU A 90 -37.63 -2.13 -35.01
CA LEU A 90 -36.92 -2.61 -36.19
C LEU A 90 -36.84 -4.15 -36.25
N PRO A 91 -36.87 -4.76 -37.43
CA PRO A 91 -36.52 -6.16 -37.62
C PRO A 91 -35.12 -6.46 -37.07
N VAL A 92 -34.86 -7.69 -36.63
CA VAL A 92 -33.62 -8.10 -35.97
C VAL A 92 -32.39 -7.78 -36.81
N GLU A 93 -32.50 -8.04 -38.16
CA GLU A 93 -31.42 -7.84 -39.13
C GLU A 93 -31.05 -6.37 -39.33
N ARG A 94 -31.99 -5.47 -39.00
CA ARG A 94 -31.81 -4.02 -39.18
C ARG A 94 -31.51 -3.23 -37.90
N LYS A 95 -31.47 -3.94 -36.75
CA LYS A 95 -31.13 -3.30 -35.48
C LYS A 95 -29.69 -2.76 -35.52
N MET A 96 -29.55 -1.47 -35.23
CA MET A 96 -28.26 -0.79 -35.17
C MET A 96 -27.88 -0.56 -33.71
N GLN A 97 -26.91 -1.30 -33.21
CA GLN A 97 -26.48 -1.25 -31.82
C GLN A 97 -25.13 -0.56 -31.69
N PHE A 98 -25.06 0.42 -30.82
CA PHE A 98 -23.81 1.13 -30.52
C PHE A 98 -23.08 0.50 -29.34
N ARG A 99 -21.77 0.49 -29.40
CA ARG A 99 -20.86 0.26 -28.28
C ARG A 99 -20.40 1.61 -27.77
N ILE A 100 -20.28 1.79 -26.45
CA ILE A 100 -19.85 3.07 -25.87
C ILE A 100 -18.66 2.84 -24.94
N GLY A 101 -17.61 3.66 -25.10
CA GLY A 101 -16.47 3.76 -24.21
C GLY A 101 -16.43 5.12 -23.52
N VAL A 102 -16.25 5.17 -22.18
CA VAL A 102 -16.07 6.44 -21.48
C VAL A 102 -14.77 6.44 -20.67
N ASN A 103 -13.98 7.49 -20.87
CA ASN A 103 -12.72 7.70 -20.15
C ASN A 103 -12.65 9.11 -19.57
N LEU A 104 -11.99 9.25 -18.42
CA LEU A 104 -11.56 10.53 -17.86
C LEU A 104 -10.05 10.63 -18.00
N GLY A 105 -9.55 11.61 -18.77
CA GLY A 105 -8.11 11.72 -19.06
C GLY A 105 -7.73 13.06 -19.68
N ASP A 106 -6.41 13.28 -19.77
CA ASP A 106 -5.83 14.46 -20.38
C ASP A 106 -5.94 14.43 -21.92
N VAL A 107 -6.29 15.58 -22.48
CA VAL A 107 -6.34 15.78 -23.93
C VAL A 107 -5.66 17.09 -24.33
N ILE A 108 -5.22 17.14 -25.56
CA ILE A 108 -4.77 18.36 -26.24
C ILE A 108 -5.93 18.87 -27.08
N GLU A 109 -6.33 20.13 -26.88
CA GLU A 109 -7.34 20.79 -27.71
C GLU A 109 -6.68 21.67 -28.77
N GLU A 110 -7.04 21.45 -30.02
CA GLU A 110 -6.60 22.23 -31.17
C GLU A 110 -7.76 22.41 -32.17
N GLU A 111 -8.06 23.63 -32.52
CA GLU A 111 -9.14 24.01 -33.48
C GLU A 111 -10.51 23.35 -33.17
N GLY A 112 -10.84 23.20 -31.88
CA GLY A 112 -12.10 22.60 -31.45
C GLY A 112 -12.14 21.08 -31.44
N ARG A 113 -11.06 20.41 -31.83
CA ARG A 113 -10.85 18.96 -31.74
C ARG A 113 -10.03 18.59 -30.52
N ILE A 114 -10.15 17.36 -30.07
CA ILE A 114 -9.37 16.81 -28.95
C ILE A 114 -8.52 15.64 -29.43
N TYR A 115 -7.28 15.58 -28.93
CA TYR A 115 -6.29 14.56 -29.26
C TYR A 115 -5.59 14.06 -27.99
N GLY A 116 -4.99 12.88 -28.07
CA GLY A 116 -4.11 12.36 -27.02
C GLY A 116 -4.53 10.98 -26.52
N GLU A 117 -3.82 10.53 -25.48
CA GLU A 117 -3.99 9.20 -24.90
C GLU A 117 -5.41 9.00 -24.35
N GLY A 118 -6.00 10.04 -23.75
CA GLY A 118 -7.36 10.00 -23.22
C GLY A 118 -8.41 9.62 -24.26
N VAL A 119 -8.28 10.13 -25.51
CA VAL A 119 -9.18 9.79 -26.63
C VAL A 119 -8.96 8.36 -27.09
N ASN A 120 -7.69 7.94 -27.20
CA ASN A 120 -7.35 6.57 -27.59
C ASN A 120 -7.91 5.53 -26.59
N ILE A 121 -7.83 5.83 -25.29
CA ILE A 121 -8.41 4.97 -24.25
C ILE A 121 -9.93 4.85 -24.43
N ALA A 122 -10.65 5.95 -24.63
CA ALA A 122 -12.10 5.93 -24.84
C ALA A 122 -12.51 5.04 -26.03
N ALA A 123 -11.79 5.16 -27.17
CA ALA A 123 -12.02 4.33 -28.34
C ALA A 123 -11.71 2.83 -28.10
N ARG A 124 -10.71 2.52 -27.26
CA ARG A 124 -10.43 1.12 -26.88
C ARG A 124 -11.47 0.53 -25.94
N LEU A 125 -11.97 1.32 -25.00
CA LEU A 125 -13.06 0.92 -24.10
C LEU A 125 -14.36 0.64 -24.88
N GLU A 126 -14.63 1.46 -25.89
CA GLU A 126 -15.74 1.26 -26.83
C GLU A 126 -15.62 -0.09 -27.52
N ALA A 127 -14.44 -0.42 -28.06
CA ALA A 127 -14.18 -1.70 -28.73
C ALA A 127 -14.35 -2.93 -27.79
N LEU A 128 -14.17 -2.76 -26.49
CA LEU A 128 -14.38 -3.80 -25.47
C LEU A 128 -15.84 -3.93 -25.04
N ALA A 129 -16.67 -2.95 -25.35
CA ALA A 129 -18.08 -2.98 -25.00
C ALA A 129 -18.86 -3.98 -25.88
N GLU A 130 -19.84 -4.65 -25.30
CA GLU A 130 -20.81 -5.47 -26.03
C GLU A 130 -21.79 -4.58 -26.81
N ALA A 131 -22.49 -5.15 -27.78
CA ALA A 131 -23.56 -4.48 -28.52
C ALA A 131 -24.62 -3.90 -27.56
N GLY A 132 -24.87 -2.59 -27.64
CA GLY A 132 -25.78 -1.90 -26.71
C GLY A 132 -25.19 -1.70 -25.31
N GLY A 133 -23.90 -2.02 -25.09
CA GLY A 133 -23.21 -1.91 -23.82
C GLY A 133 -22.38 -0.65 -23.67
N ILE A 134 -21.85 -0.47 -22.45
CA ILE A 134 -20.96 0.66 -22.09
C ILE A 134 -19.78 0.09 -21.28
N CYS A 135 -18.55 0.42 -21.68
CA CYS A 135 -17.35 0.19 -20.89
C CYS A 135 -16.74 1.52 -20.44
N ILE A 136 -16.26 1.58 -19.20
CA ILE A 136 -15.63 2.77 -18.63
C ILE A 136 -14.26 2.45 -18.07
N SER A 137 -13.34 3.43 -18.08
CA SER A 137 -12.03 3.29 -17.44
C SER A 137 -12.14 3.26 -15.92
N GLY A 138 -11.11 2.72 -15.24
CA GLY A 138 -11.00 2.79 -13.79
C GLY A 138 -11.05 4.22 -13.26
N THR A 139 -10.42 5.18 -13.94
CA THR A 139 -10.47 6.60 -13.59
C THR A 139 -11.91 7.14 -13.66
N ALA A 140 -12.67 6.79 -14.69
CA ALA A 140 -14.08 7.16 -14.80
C ALA A 140 -14.92 6.49 -13.69
N PHE A 141 -14.73 5.18 -13.47
CA PHE A 141 -15.43 4.40 -12.43
C PHE A 141 -15.26 5.01 -11.04
N ASP A 142 -14.04 5.35 -10.64
CA ASP A 142 -13.74 5.91 -9.32
C ASP A 142 -14.54 7.19 -9.03
N HIS A 143 -14.86 7.96 -10.05
CA HIS A 143 -15.65 9.19 -9.93
C HIS A 143 -17.17 9.00 -9.98
N VAL A 144 -17.67 7.91 -10.59
CA VAL A 144 -19.12 7.75 -10.87
C VAL A 144 -19.80 6.68 -10.05
N LYS A 145 -19.08 5.74 -9.44
CA LYS A 145 -19.63 4.54 -8.77
C LYS A 145 -20.74 4.81 -7.74
N ASN A 146 -20.68 5.96 -7.05
CA ASN A 146 -21.68 6.36 -6.05
C ASN A 146 -22.58 7.51 -6.52
N LYS A 147 -22.50 7.93 -7.79
CA LYS A 147 -23.21 9.13 -8.30
C LYS A 147 -24.14 8.83 -9.46
N VAL A 148 -23.96 7.71 -10.14
CA VAL A 148 -24.81 7.26 -11.25
C VAL A 148 -25.57 6.02 -10.80
N SER A 149 -26.91 6.02 -10.98
CA SER A 149 -27.80 4.92 -10.56
C SER A 149 -27.75 3.75 -11.54
N VAL A 150 -26.63 3.03 -11.55
CA VAL A 150 -26.37 1.82 -12.35
C VAL A 150 -25.56 0.82 -11.54
N GLY A 151 -25.39 -0.40 -12.03
CA GLY A 151 -24.40 -1.34 -11.52
C GLY A 151 -23.15 -1.35 -12.38
N TYR A 152 -22.12 -2.03 -11.90
CA TYR A 152 -20.85 -2.16 -12.61
C TYR A 152 -20.33 -3.60 -12.52
N GLN A 153 -19.65 -4.05 -13.58
CA GLN A 153 -18.93 -5.32 -13.58
C GLN A 153 -17.46 -5.05 -13.96
N TYR A 154 -16.56 -5.46 -13.10
CA TYR A 154 -15.13 -5.38 -13.36
C TYR A 154 -14.71 -6.42 -14.40
N LEU A 155 -14.06 -5.98 -15.47
CA LEU A 155 -13.57 -6.82 -16.56
C LEU A 155 -12.06 -7.10 -16.48
N GLY A 156 -11.44 -6.74 -15.35
CA GLY A 156 -10.00 -6.89 -15.15
C GLY A 156 -9.17 -5.73 -15.70
N ARG A 157 -7.84 -5.89 -15.61
CA ARG A 157 -6.88 -4.98 -16.25
C ARG A 157 -6.65 -5.42 -17.69
N GLN A 158 -6.95 -4.56 -18.64
CA GLN A 158 -6.82 -4.83 -20.06
C GLN A 158 -5.57 -4.13 -20.63
N THR A 159 -4.71 -4.90 -21.28
CA THR A 159 -3.60 -4.35 -22.08
C THR A 159 -4.16 -3.88 -23.42
N VAL A 160 -4.08 -2.59 -23.70
CA VAL A 160 -4.60 -2.01 -24.93
C VAL A 160 -3.45 -1.53 -25.81
N LYS A 161 -3.60 -1.69 -27.13
CA LYS A 161 -2.55 -1.38 -28.11
C LYS A 161 -2.09 0.08 -27.98
N ASN A 162 -0.79 0.29 -27.90
CA ASN A 162 -0.12 1.59 -27.78
C ASN A 162 -0.33 2.34 -26.45
N ILE A 163 -0.76 1.65 -25.38
CA ILE A 163 -0.83 2.19 -24.01
C ILE A 163 0.09 1.36 -23.13
N ARG A 164 0.98 2.05 -22.41
CA ARG A 164 2.09 1.42 -21.68
C ARG A 164 1.61 0.59 -20.48
N ASP A 165 0.60 1.10 -19.75
CA ASP A 165 0.12 0.47 -18.54
C ASP A 165 -1.27 -0.14 -18.76
N PRO A 166 -1.56 -1.36 -18.22
CA PRO A 166 -2.87 -1.98 -18.31
C PRO A 166 -3.94 -1.12 -17.63
N ILE A 167 -5.07 -0.92 -18.31
CA ILE A 167 -6.19 -0.08 -17.85
C ILE A 167 -7.22 -0.95 -17.14
N ARG A 168 -7.69 -0.53 -15.96
CA ARG A 168 -8.87 -1.12 -15.31
C ARG A 168 -10.11 -0.81 -16.14
N VAL A 169 -10.90 -1.83 -16.46
CA VAL A 169 -12.11 -1.70 -17.30
C VAL A 169 -13.33 -2.18 -16.54
N TYR A 170 -14.41 -1.40 -16.61
CA TYR A 170 -15.69 -1.72 -16.01
C TYR A 170 -16.80 -1.68 -17.06
N LYS A 171 -17.64 -2.72 -17.10
CA LYS A 171 -18.89 -2.73 -17.84
C LYS A 171 -19.99 -2.08 -16.99
N VAL A 172 -20.74 -1.17 -17.56
CA VAL A 172 -21.90 -0.55 -16.90
C VAL A 172 -23.10 -1.48 -17.06
N LEU A 173 -23.73 -1.84 -15.94
CA LEU A 173 -24.93 -2.66 -15.88
C LEU A 173 -26.15 -1.77 -15.74
N MET A 174 -26.99 -1.73 -16.76
CA MET A 174 -28.16 -0.84 -16.85
C MET A 174 -29.44 -1.47 -16.32
N ASP A 175 -29.37 -2.72 -15.84
CA ASP A 175 -30.47 -3.44 -15.22
C ASP A 175 -30.83 -2.79 -13.87
N PRO A 176 -32.13 -2.54 -13.58
CA PRO A 176 -32.57 -2.01 -12.30
C PRO A 176 -32.13 -2.84 -11.08
N GLU A 177 -32.04 -4.15 -11.23
CA GLU A 177 -31.59 -5.06 -10.14
C GLU A 177 -30.09 -4.97 -9.84
N ALA A 178 -29.30 -4.43 -10.76
CA ALA A 178 -27.87 -4.25 -10.61
C ALA A 178 -27.47 -2.90 -10.00
N ILE A 179 -28.41 -1.97 -9.78
CA ILE A 179 -28.13 -0.63 -9.28
C ILE A 179 -27.38 -0.71 -7.94
N GLY A 180 -26.23 0.00 -7.88
CA GLY A 180 -25.38 0.06 -6.69
C GLY A 180 -24.52 -1.20 -6.44
N LYS A 181 -24.63 -2.22 -7.29
CA LYS A 181 -23.78 -3.42 -7.19
C LYS A 181 -22.54 -3.28 -8.07
N VAL A 182 -21.41 -3.67 -7.55
CA VAL A 182 -20.18 -3.88 -8.32
C VAL A 182 -19.91 -5.38 -8.33
N MET A 183 -19.91 -5.99 -9.54
CA MET A 183 -19.70 -7.42 -9.72
C MET A 183 -18.37 -7.67 -10.42
N GLY A 184 -17.73 -8.79 -10.11
CA GLY A 184 -16.51 -9.21 -10.81
C GLY A 184 -15.25 -8.46 -10.36
N GLU A 185 -15.33 -7.44 -9.52
CA GLU A 185 -14.18 -7.12 -8.71
C GLU A 185 -13.91 -8.37 -7.85
N GLU A 186 -12.79 -9.06 -8.12
CA GLU A 186 -11.89 -9.21 -7.02
C GLU A 186 -11.60 -7.77 -6.59
N GLU A 187 -12.42 -7.25 -5.64
CA GLU A 187 -11.82 -6.35 -4.66
C GLU A 187 -10.46 -7.00 -4.41
N PRO A 188 -9.30 -6.27 -4.41
CA PRO A 188 -8.28 -6.67 -3.49
C PRO A 188 -9.11 -6.74 -2.22
N GLU A 189 -9.48 -7.99 -1.81
CA GLU A 189 -10.17 -8.14 -0.54
C GLU A 189 -9.41 -7.17 0.34
N PRO A 190 -10.06 -6.16 0.94
CA PRO A 190 -9.37 -5.43 1.97
C PRO A 190 -8.89 -6.58 2.77
N VAL A 191 -7.57 -6.80 2.78
CA VAL A 191 -6.98 -8.02 3.30
C VAL A 191 -7.78 -8.19 4.55
N LYS A 192 -8.80 -9.08 4.51
CA LYS A 192 -9.66 -9.36 5.65
C LYS A 192 -8.71 -10.09 6.54
N TRP A 193 -7.92 -9.23 7.16
CA TRP A 193 -7.18 -9.59 8.31
C TRP A 193 -8.27 -10.09 9.20
N GLY A 194 -8.44 -11.38 9.46
CA GLY A 194 -9.52 -11.99 10.24
C GLY A 194 -9.94 -11.22 11.50
N TRP A 195 -9.84 -9.91 11.44
CA TRP A 195 -10.09 -8.90 12.45
C TRP A 195 -11.55 -8.49 12.36
N LYS A 196 -12.32 -8.91 13.34
CA LYS A 196 -13.42 -8.09 13.87
C LYS A 196 -12.89 -6.66 13.95
N ALA A 197 -13.71 -5.67 13.61
CA ALA A 197 -13.36 -4.26 13.65
C ALA A 197 -12.32 -3.97 14.75
N ILE A 198 -11.15 -3.45 14.35
CA ILE A 198 -10.04 -3.23 15.29
C ILE A 198 -10.55 -2.24 16.34
N PRO A 199 -10.66 -2.59 17.62
CA PRO A 199 -11.21 -1.69 18.63
C PRO A 199 -10.29 -0.46 18.77
N LEU A 200 -10.92 0.71 18.96
CA LEU A 200 -10.18 1.94 19.25
C LEU A 200 -9.38 1.75 20.54
N PRO A 201 -8.13 2.24 20.60
CA PRO A 201 -7.38 2.29 21.84
C PRO A 201 -8.03 3.21 22.87
N ASP A 202 -7.79 2.96 24.16
CA ASP A 202 -8.27 3.80 25.27
C ASP A 202 -7.64 5.20 25.30
N LYS A 203 -6.62 5.45 24.50
CA LYS A 203 -5.89 6.72 24.37
C LYS A 203 -6.03 7.28 22.95
N PRO A 204 -5.82 8.60 22.75
CA PRO A 204 -5.84 9.20 21.42
C PRO A 204 -5.02 8.40 20.41
N SER A 205 -5.62 8.07 19.28
CA SER A 205 -5.02 7.20 18.27
C SER A 205 -4.99 7.88 16.92
N ILE A 206 -3.83 7.88 16.26
CA ILE A 206 -3.60 8.63 15.03
C ILE A 206 -2.93 7.79 13.94
N ALA A 207 -3.37 8.00 12.70
CA ALA A 207 -2.68 7.59 11.50
C ALA A 207 -2.19 8.84 10.75
N VAL A 208 -0.91 8.91 10.43
CA VAL A 208 -0.33 9.95 9.58
C VAL A 208 -0.21 9.39 8.17
N LEU A 209 -0.98 9.92 7.23
CA LEU A 209 -0.92 9.51 5.84
C LEU A 209 0.35 10.04 5.15
N PRO A 210 0.82 9.39 4.08
CA PRO A 210 1.87 9.93 3.24
C PRO A 210 1.48 11.33 2.74
N PHE A 211 2.35 12.31 2.96
CA PHE A 211 2.14 13.65 2.45
C PHE A 211 2.33 13.68 0.94
N ASP A 212 1.49 14.44 0.25
CA ASP A 212 1.57 14.58 -1.20
C ASP A 212 2.71 15.52 -1.60
N ASN A 213 3.47 15.13 -2.62
CA ASN A 213 4.45 16.01 -3.24
C ASN A 213 3.75 16.89 -4.29
N LEU A 214 3.57 18.17 -3.99
CA LEU A 214 3.03 19.17 -4.92
C LEU A 214 4.14 19.94 -5.67
N SER A 215 5.40 19.53 -5.54
CA SER A 215 6.51 20.12 -6.27
C SER A 215 6.52 19.63 -7.72
N ALA A 216 7.03 20.45 -8.66
CA ALA A 216 7.13 20.05 -10.06
C ALA A 216 8.14 18.90 -10.31
N ASP A 217 9.06 18.65 -9.36
CA ASP A 217 10.15 17.71 -9.49
C ASP A 217 9.87 16.43 -8.68
N PRO A 218 9.81 15.25 -9.31
CA PRO A 218 9.59 13.96 -8.66
C PRO A 218 10.66 13.58 -7.62
N GLN A 219 11.88 14.14 -7.70
CA GLN A 219 12.92 13.87 -6.70
C GLN A 219 12.51 14.27 -5.27
N TYR A 220 11.54 15.19 -5.12
CA TYR A 220 11.02 15.60 -3.80
C TYR A 220 9.98 14.65 -3.21
N GLU A 221 9.63 13.56 -3.90
CA GLU A 221 8.75 12.52 -3.38
C GLU A 221 9.32 11.89 -2.10
N SER A 222 10.62 11.60 -2.09
CA SER A 222 11.29 11.05 -0.90
C SER A 222 11.33 12.03 0.28
N ILE A 223 11.24 13.33 0.00
CA ILE A 223 11.16 14.38 1.04
C ILE A 223 9.76 14.39 1.66
N ALA A 224 8.71 14.30 0.84
CA ALA A 224 7.33 14.20 1.31
C ALA A 224 7.14 12.96 2.19
N ASP A 225 7.67 11.83 1.76
CA ASP A 225 7.71 10.61 2.56
C ASP A 225 8.43 10.83 3.89
N GLY A 226 9.58 11.49 3.86
CA GLY A 226 10.37 11.82 5.04
C GLY A 226 9.68 12.75 6.03
N VAL A 227 8.86 13.69 5.55
CA VAL A 227 8.01 14.53 6.40
C VAL A 227 7.04 13.69 7.20
N SER A 228 6.26 12.84 6.52
CA SER A 228 5.29 11.95 7.16
C SER A 228 5.98 11.02 8.17
N GLU A 229 7.11 10.45 7.78
CA GLU A 229 7.88 9.54 8.60
C GLU A 229 8.46 10.23 9.86
N SER A 230 8.95 11.47 9.74
CA SER A 230 9.43 12.25 10.87
C SER A 230 8.31 12.57 11.86
N ILE A 231 7.13 12.90 11.38
CA ILE A 231 5.95 13.15 12.22
C ILE A 231 5.53 11.86 12.93
N ILE A 232 5.41 10.74 12.22
CA ILE A 232 5.11 9.42 12.81
C ILE A 232 6.13 9.08 13.90
N TYR A 233 7.42 9.23 13.58
CA TYR A 233 8.50 8.90 14.50
C TYR A 233 8.41 9.71 15.79
N THR A 234 8.26 11.04 15.68
CA THR A 234 8.18 11.91 16.84
C THR A 234 6.95 11.64 17.70
N LEU A 235 5.76 11.51 17.08
CA LEU A 235 4.54 11.19 17.80
C LEU A 235 4.63 9.83 18.50
N SER A 236 5.38 8.87 17.94
CA SER A 236 5.53 7.52 18.50
C SER A 236 6.30 7.46 19.82
N TYR A 237 6.97 8.54 20.22
CA TYR A 237 7.60 8.70 21.54
C TYR A 237 6.64 9.21 22.63
N LEU A 238 5.43 9.64 22.26
CA LEU A 238 4.44 10.13 23.22
C LEU A 238 3.74 8.95 23.93
N PRO A 239 3.89 8.79 25.27
CA PRO A 239 3.33 7.63 25.98
C PRO A 239 1.80 7.56 25.93
N ASP A 240 1.15 8.73 25.93
CA ASP A 240 -0.30 8.87 25.98
C ASP A 240 -0.94 8.93 24.58
N MET A 241 -0.18 8.56 23.52
CA MET A 241 -0.67 8.52 22.15
C MET A 241 -0.42 7.14 21.53
N PHE A 242 -1.38 6.69 20.73
CA PHE A 242 -1.27 5.50 19.91
C PHE A 242 -1.06 5.92 18.46
N VAL A 243 0.08 5.58 17.88
CA VAL A 243 0.47 6.00 16.52
C VAL A 243 0.62 4.78 15.63
N ILE A 244 -0.08 4.78 14.51
CA ILE A 244 0.04 3.72 13.51
C ILE A 244 1.40 3.81 12.80
N SER A 245 2.02 2.66 12.63
CA SER A 245 3.28 2.51 11.92
C SER A 245 3.20 2.98 10.47
N ARG A 246 4.30 3.56 9.98
CA ARG A 246 4.48 3.97 8.58
C ARG A 246 4.06 2.87 7.57
N ASN A 247 4.42 1.62 7.79
CA ASN A 247 4.14 0.55 6.83
C ASN A 247 2.65 0.43 6.53
N SER A 248 1.80 0.58 7.54
CA SER A 248 0.36 0.52 7.37
C SER A 248 -0.20 1.78 6.70
N THR A 249 0.25 2.98 7.10
CA THR A 249 -0.25 4.22 6.50
C THR A 249 0.21 4.41 5.06
N PHE A 250 1.41 3.95 4.70
CA PHE A 250 1.95 4.07 3.35
C PHE A 250 1.32 3.12 2.32
N THR A 251 0.51 2.17 2.75
CA THR A 251 -0.33 1.38 1.82
C THR A 251 -1.37 2.22 1.09
N TYR A 252 -1.69 3.40 1.64
CA TYR A 252 -2.62 4.36 1.05
C TYR A 252 -1.94 5.36 0.11
N LYS A 253 -0.61 5.33 -0.04
CA LYS A 253 0.12 6.28 -0.89
C LYS A 253 -0.38 6.26 -2.34
N GLY A 254 -0.72 7.45 -2.87
CA GLY A 254 -1.22 7.62 -4.23
C GLY A 254 -2.62 7.02 -4.48
N LYS A 255 -3.36 6.65 -3.43
CA LYS A 255 -4.71 6.11 -3.54
C LYS A 255 -5.73 7.14 -3.03
N PRO A 256 -6.79 7.42 -3.79
CA PRO A 256 -7.91 8.19 -3.28
C PRO A 256 -8.68 7.33 -2.26
N VAL A 257 -8.61 7.68 -0.99
CA VAL A 257 -9.29 6.95 0.10
C VAL A 257 -10.11 7.91 0.94
N LYS A 258 -11.21 7.40 1.51
CA LYS A 258 -11.98 8.16 2.49
C LYS A 258 -11.30 8.06 3.85
N ILE A 259 -11.24 9.18 4.56
CA ILE A 259 -10.62 9.26 5.89
C ILE A 259 -11.28 8.29 6.88
N GLN A 260 -12.61 8.17 6.85
CA GLN A 260 -13.34 7.20 7.67
C GLN A 260 -12.90 5.76 7.40
N GLN A 261 -12.72 5.39 6.12
CA GLN A 261 -12.26 4.04 5.76
C GLN A 261 -10.84 3.78 6.27
N VAL A 262 -9.94 4.75 6.15
CA VAL A 262 -8.58 4.64 6.71
C VAL A 262 -8.63 4.41 8.22
N ALA A 263 -9.49 5.17 8.92
CA ALA A 263 -9.63 5.07 10.36
C ALA A 263 -10.21 3.72 10.80
N GLU A 264 -11.21 3.20 10.08
CA GLU A 264 -11.78 1.86 10.31
C GLU A 264 -10.75 0.75 10.08
N ASP A 265 -10.04 0.79 8.95
CA ASP A 265 -9.03 -0.20 8.57
C ASP A 265 -7.87 -0.26 9.57
N LEU A 266 -7.46 0.90 10.12
CA LEU A 266 -6.34 1.03 11.03
C LEU A 266 -6.77 1.05 12.51
N GLY A 267 -8.06 1.15 12.80
CA GLY A 267 -8.61 1.23 14.14
C GLY A 267 -8.14 2.48 14.88
N VAL A 268 -8.18 3.65 14.26
CA VAL A 268 -7.76 4.93 14.86
C VAL A 268 -8.89 5.94 14.84
N GLN A 269 -8.83 6.91 15.77
CA GLN A 269 -9.79 7.99 15.84
C GLN A 269 -9.40 9.16 14.94
N TYR A 270 -8.11 9.46 14.84
CA TYR A 270 -7.61 10.65 14.13
C TYR A 270 -6.77 10.28 12.93
N VAL A 271 -6.86 11.10 11.88
CA VAL A 271 -6.04 10.99 10.69
C VAL A 271 -5.39 12.34 10.40
N LEU A 272 -4.09 12.33 10.18
CA LEU A 272 -3.33 13.47 9.68
C LEU A 272 -3.03 13.26 8.21
N GLU A 273 -3.39 14.23 7.39
CA GLU A 273 -2.99 14.31 5.98
C GLU A 273 -2.28 15.63 5.70
N GLY A 274 -1.58 15.71 4.57
CA GLY A 274 -0.89 16.94 4.21
C GLY A 274 -0.18 16.88 2.88
N SER A 275 0.51 17.96 2.57
CA SER A 275 1.31 18.07 1.36
C SER A 275 2.57 18.91 1.57
N ILE A 276 3.57 18.68 0.72
CA ILE A 276 4.75 19.51 0.63
C ILE A 276 4.91 20.08 -0.77
N MET A 277 5.28 21.34 -0.86
CA MET A 277 5.70 22.01 -2.08
C MET A 277 7.04 22.68 -1.86
N ARG A 278 8.04 22.32 -2.63
CA ARG A 278 9.35 22.98 -2.63
C ARG A 278 9.52 23.86 -3.87
N ALA A 279 9.99 25.07 -3.66
CA ALA A 279 10.35 26.00 -4.72
C ALA A 279 11.68 26.70 -4.36
N GLY A 280 12.76 26.28 -5.00
CA GLY A 280 14.12 26.76 -4.69
C GLY A 280 14.54 26.48 -3.24
N ASN A 281 14.85 27.54 -2.49
CA ASN A 281 15.26 27.44 -1.08
C ASN A 281 14.10 27.57 -0.08
N ARG A 282 12.85 27.45 -0.52
CA ARG A 282 11.67 27.51 0.34
C ARG A 282 10.85 26.22 0.22
N ALA A 283 10.28 25.82 1.35
CA ALA A 283 9.31 24.74 1.41
C ALA A 283 8.02 25.23 2.04
N ARG A 284 6.90 24.80 1.47
CA ARG A 284 5.57 24.94 2.06
C ARG A 284 5.11 23.58 2.50
N VAL A 285 4.80 23.43 3.77
CA VAL A 285 4.17 22.23 4.34
C VAL A 285 2.74 22.61 4.73
N THR A 286 1.76 21.85 4.27
CA THR A 286 0.37 21.94 4.73
C THR A 286 0.03 20.67 5.47
N ALA A 287 -0.75 20.77 6.55
CA ALA A 287 -1.19 19.61 7.32
C ALA A 287 -2.60 19.86 7.86
N GLN A 288 -3.41 18.78 7.92
CA GLN A 288 -4.78 18.80 8.43
C GLN A 288 -4.99 17.60 9.34
N LEU A 289 -5.50 17.86 10.56
CA LEU A 289 -5.88 16.86 11.53
C LEU A 289 -7.40 16.70 11.53
N ILE A 290 -7.86 15.49 11.29
CA ILE A 290 -9.28 15.15 11.10
C ILE A 290 -9.71 14.14 12.15
N ASP A 291 -10.80 14.39 12.86
CA ASP A 291 -11.50 13.36 13.62
C ASP A 291 -12.34 12.52 12.64
N ALA A 292 -11.90 11.31 12.42
CA ALA A 292 -12.51 10.42 11.43
C ALA A 292 -13.88 9.86 11.87
N THR A 293 -14.23 9.99 13.16
CA THR A 293 -15.54 9.55 13.67
C THR A 293 -16.64 10.54 13.34
N SER A 294 -16.31 11.83 13.28
CA SER A 294 -17.23 12.93 13.00
C SER A 294 -17.01 13.60 11.64
N ASP A 295 -15.94 13.24 10.93
CA ASP A 295 -15.46 13.89 9.69
C ASP A 295 -15.17 15.40 9.91
N TYR A 296 -14.83 15.76 11.14
CA TYR A 296 -14.59 17.15 11.51
C TYR A 296 -13.08 17.47 11.47
N HIS A 297 -12.74 18.57 10.78
CA HIS A 297 -11.37 19.09 10.76
C HIS A 297 -11.07 19.78 12.09
N ILE A 298 -10.29 19.12 12.96
CA ILE A 298 -9.89 19.66 14.26
C ILE A 298 -8.94 20.83 14.08
N TRP A 299 -7.99 20.69 13.16
CA TRP A 299 -6.96 21.68 12.91
C TRP A 299 -6.45 21.61 11.47
N SER A 300 -6.04 22.76 10.95
CA SER A 300 -5.28 22.86 9.70
C SER A 300 -4.18 23.91 9.84
N GLY A 301 -3.01 23.61 9.32
CA GLY A 301 -1.85 24.48 9.36
C GLY A 301 -1.13 24.59 8.01
N ARG A 302 -0.53 25.76 7.79
CA ARG A 302 0.31 26.03 6.63
C ARG A 302 1.60 26.72 7.09
N TYR A 303 2.73 26.13 6.72
CA TYR A 303 4.06 26.57 7.10
C TYR A 303 4.87 26.88 5.85
N ASP A 304 5.18 28.16 5.64
CA ASP A 304 6.04 28.65 4.55
C ASP A 304 7.41 29.00 5.14
N LYS A 305 8.40 28.13 5.03
CA LYS A 305 9.71 28.26 5.67
C LYS A 305 10.87 28.20 4.65
N GLY A 306 11.99 28.84 4.98
CA GLY A 306 13.26 28.55 4.32
C GLY A 306 13.76 27.15 4.64
N MET A 307 14.61 26.59 3.81
CA MET A 307 15.16 25.23 4.06
C MET A 307 15.99 25.16 5.34
N GLU A 308 16.54 26.27 5.80
CA GLU A 308 17.25 26.41 7.08
C GLU A 308 16.32 26.24 8.30
N ASP A 309 15.03 26.57 8.17
CA ASP A 309 14.01 26.45 9.23
C ASP A 309 12.94 25.37 8.93
N PHE A 310 13.22 24.51 7.96
CA PHE A 310 12.30 23.45 7.52
C PHE A 310 11.88 22.52 8.66
N PHE A 311 12.84 22.11 9.48
CA PHE A 311 12.56 21.24 10.62
C PHE A 311 11.70 21.92 11.69
N GLY A 312 11.79 23.28 11.84
CA GLY A 312 10.90 24.02 12.72
C GLY A 312 9.43 23.86 12.39
N ALA A 313 9.12 23.75 11.10
CA ALA A 313 7.74 23.45 10.66
C ALA A 313 7.28 22.07 11.15
N LEU A 314 8.14 21.05 11.08
CA LEU A 314 7.78 19.69 11.52
C LEU A 314 7.59 19.62 13.05
N ASP A 315 8.43 20.32 13.80
CA ASP A 315 8.28 20.43 15.25
C ASP A 315 6.99 21.15 15.64
N ASP A 316 6.65 22.25 14.95
CA ASP A 316 5.43 23.00 15.19
C ASP A 316 4.18 22.16 14.89
N ILE A 317 4.17 21.41 13.78
CA ILE A 317 3.09 20.46 13.43
C ILE A 317 2.92 19.41 14.54
N THR A 318 4.01 18.77 14.95
CA THR A 318 3.98 17.70 15.94
C THR A 318 3.49 18.19 17.31
N LYS A 319 3.97 19.36 17.75
CA LYS A 319 3.54 20.01 18.99
C LYS A 319 2.05 20.38 18.94
N THR A 320 1.61 20.94 17.83
CA THR A 320 0.21 21.33 17.66
C THR A 320 -0.71 20.11 17.72
N ILE A 321 -0.37 19.02 17.03
CA ILE A 321 -1.13 17.76 17.09
C ILE A 321 -1.27 17.28 18.55
N ALA A 322 -0.17 17.27 19.31
CA ALA A 322 -0.20 16.83 20.69
C ALA A 322 -1.08 17.74 21.57
N ILE A 323 -1.07 19.05 21.34
CA ILE A 323 -1.91 20.02 22.06
C ILE A 323 -3.39 19.80 21.72
N GLU A 324 -3.73 19.72 20.44
CA GLU A 324 -5.11 19.52 19.98
C GLU A 324 -5.71 18.20 20.49
N LEU A 325 -4.88 17.15 20.60
CA LEU A 325 -5.29 15.85 21.14
C LEU A 325 -5.11 15.76 22.68
N GLN A 326 -4.79 16.86 23.36
CA GLN A 326 -4.62 16.95 24.81
C GLN A 326 -3.57 15.98 25.38
N VAL A 327 -2.56 15.66 24.58
CA VAL A 327 -1.47 14.76 24.97
C VAL A 327 -0.34 15.55 25.60
N LYS A 328 0.19 15.08 26.74
CA LYS A 328 1.29 15.73 27.43
C LYS A 328 2.59 15.58 26.64
N VAL A 329 3.17 16.70 26.23
CA VAL A 329 4.50 16.76 25.60
C VAL A 329 5.53 17.12 26.67
N SER A 330 6.49 16.23 26.91
CA SER A 330 7.62 16.56 27.78
C SER A 330 8.65 17.40 27.00
N SER A 331 9.44 18.23 27.71
CA SER A 331 10.54 18.99 27.10
C SER A 331 11.55 18.08 26.38
N LYS A 332 11.72 16.84 26.84
CA LYS A 332 12.58 15.82 26.19
C LYS A 332 12.04 15.33 24.85
N THR A 333 10.72 15.36 24.65
CA THR A 333 10.09 14.90 23.40
C THR A 333 10.24 15.92 22.27
N ALA A 334 10.30 17.21 22.61
CA ALA A 334 10.49 18.27 21.62
C ALA A 334 11.87 18.24 20.93
N ASP A 335 12.89 17.64 21.56
CA ASP A 335 14.25 17.53 21.00
C ASP A 335 14.48 16.25 20.18
N LEU A 336 13.48 15.36 20.07
CA LEU A 336 13.65 14.05 19.43
C LEU A 336 13.73 14.12 17.90
N THR A 337 13.21 15.17 17.28
CA THR A 337 13.17 15.30 15.81
C THR A 337 14.48 15.78 15.22
N ARG A 338 15.37 16.39 16.03
CA ARG A 338 16.52 17.08 15.51
C ARG A 338 17.80 16.73 16.21
N LYS A 339 18.56 15.92 15.53
CA LYS A 339 19.97 15.81 15.89
C LYS A 339 20.88 16.00 14.67
N THR A 340 20.33 16.56 13.59
CA THR A 340 21.12 17.12 12.49
C THR A 340 20.56 18.46 12.03
N LYS A 341 21.46 19.37 11.65
CA LYS A 341 21.12 20.63 10.97
C LYS A 341 21.23 20.51 9.45
N SER A 342 21.79 19.41 8.97
CA SER A 342 21.97 19.14 7.55
C SER A 342 20.70 18.51 6.97
N PHE A 343 19.99 19.25 6.12
CA PHE A 343 18.84 18.74 5.39
C PHE A 343 19.20 17.52 4.53
N ASP A 344 20.37 17.57 3.85
CA ASP A 344 20.80 16.48 2.98
C ASP A 344 21.16 15.22 3.80
N ALA A 345 21.81 15.38 4.98
CA ALA A 345 22.06 14.25 5.88
C ALA A 345 20.75 13.59 6.33
N TRP A 346 19.75 14.40 6.70
CA TRP A 346 18.42 13.92 7.05
C TRP A 346 17.73 13.20 5.88
N ALA A 347 17.78 13.77 4.66
CA ALA A 347 17.16 13.19 3.48
C ALA A 347 17.78 11.81 3.12
N PHE A 348 19.10 11.68 3.18
CA PHE A 348 19.78 10.41 2.99
C PHE A 348 19.43 9.39 4.08
N ALA A 349 19.41 9.80 5.35
CA ALA A 349 19.06 8.92 6.45
C ALA A 349 17.61 8.44 6.37
N THR A 350 16.66 9.31 6.03
CA THR A 350 15.25 8.94 5.84
C THR A 350 15.08 7.91 4.72
N ARG A 351 15.76 8.12 3.59
CA ARG A 351 15.74 7.16 2.49
C ARG A 351 16.39 5.82 2.89
N ALA A 352 17.49 5.84 3.64
CA ALA A 352 18.12 4.63 4.17
C ALA A 352 17.16 3.87 5.11
N TYR A 353 16.45 4.60 5.99
CA TYR A 353 15.47 4.02 6.92
C TYR A 353 14.32 3.33 6.19
N SER A 354 13.80 3.93 5.13
CA SER A 354 12.77 3.30 4.28
C SER A 354 13.24 1.98 3.67
N LEU A 355 14.49 1.92 3.21
CA LEU A 355 15.07 0.72 2.59
C LEU A 355 15.31 -0.41 3.60
N VAL A 356 15.82 -0.13 4.80
CA VAL A 356 16.01 -1.19 5.83
C VAL A 356 14.69 -1.82 6.28
N ARG A 357 13.59 -1.09 6.18
CA ARG A 357 12.23 -1.62 6.47
C ARG A 357 11.67 -2.50 5.35
N SER A 358 12.15 -2.35 4.13
CA SER A 358 11.69 -3.12 2.97
C SER A 358 12.31 -4.50 2.84
N SER A 359 13.23 -4.86 3.73
CA SER A 359 13.96 -6.14 3.74
C SER A 359 14.69 -6.48 2.43
N GLY A 360 15.64 -7.41 2.46
CA GLY A 360 16.37 -7.88 1.30
C GLY A 360 17.80 -7.36 1.21
N LYS A 361 18.69 -8.18 0.62
CA LYS A 361 20.13 -7.92 0.54
C LYS A 361 20.44 -6.64 -0.22
N GLU A 362 19.79 -6.41 -1.35
CA GLU A 362 20.01 -5.22 -2.18
C GLU A 362 19.59 -3.94 -1.46
N ASN A 363 18.43 -3.96 -0.81
CA ASN A 363 17.94 -2.82 -0.01
C ASN A 363 18.88 -2.53 1.16
N THR A 364 19.41 -3.56 1.82
CA THR A 364 20.38 -3.41 2.91
C THR A 364 21.69 -2.78 2.44
N LEU A 365 22.20 -3.18 1.28
CA LEU A 365 23.40 -2.59 0.69
C LEU A 365 23.20 -1.13 0.28
N GLU A 366 22.08 -0.80 -0.34
CA GLU A 366 21.79 0.59 -0.73
C GLU A 366 21.54 1.46 0.51
N ALA A 367 20.83 0.97 1.51
CA ALA A 367 20.64 1.65 2.79
C ALA A 367 22.00 1.95 3.47
N ARG A 368 22.94 1.03 3.41
CA ARG A 368 24.29 1.20 3.95
C ARG A 368 25.03 2.36 3.29
N LYS A 369 24.95 2.46 1.95
CA LYS A 369 25.56 3.57 1.20
C LYS A 369 24.93 4.91 1.59
N LEU A 370 23.59 4.96 1.69
CA LEU A 370 22.87 6.17 2.05
C LEU A 370 23.14 6.60 3.50
N ALA A 371 23.18 5.64 4.44
CA ALA A 371 23.57 5.92 5.83
C ALA A 371 25.01 6.45 5.90
N GLY A 372 25.94 5.87 5.12
CA GLY A 372 27.31 6.40 4.98
C GLY A 372 27.35 7.85 4.51
N LYS A 373 26.59 8.19 3.46
CA LYS A 373 26.47 9.59 2.99
C LYS A 373 25.89 10.54 4.04
N ALA A 374 24.89 10.10 4.80
CA ALA A 374 24.34 10.91 5.88
C ALA A 374 25.39 11.21 6.96
N ILE A 375 26.24 10.23 7.30
CA ILE A 375 27.33 10.38 8.27
C ILE A 375 28.48 11.26 7.71
N GLU A 376 28.79 11.15 6.42
CA GLU A 376 29.78 12.01 5.75
C GLU A 376 29.36 13.49 5.82
N LEU A 377 28.06 13.78 5.64
CA LEU A 377 27.52 15.14 5.69
C LEU A 377 27.35 15.67 7.12
N ASP A 378 27.07 14.82 8.07
CA ASP A 378 26.98 15.14 9.49
C ASP A 378 27.45 13.96 10.35
N PRO A 379 28.73 13.91 10.71
CA PRO A 379 29.28 12.85 11.56
C PRO A 379 28.68 12.80 12.98
N THR A 380 28.00 13.87 13.41
CA THR A 380 27.35 13.95 14.74
C THR A 380 25.90 13.45 14.71
N TYR A 381 25.39 13.07 13.54
CA TYR A 381 24.03 12.59 13.38
C TYR A 381 23.88 11.13 13.85
N GLY A 382 23.53 10.94 15.14
CA GLY A 382 23.40 9.61 15.76
C GLY A 382 22.46 8.65 15.03
N PHE A 383 21.37 9.15 14.42
CA PHE A 383 20.44 8.32 13.65
C PHE A 383 21.12 7.70 12.42
N GLY A 384 21.99 8.42 11.72
CA GLY A 384 22.79 7.87 10.61
C GLY A 384 23.66 6.69 11.05
N TRP A 385 24.34 6.81 12.19
CA TRP A 385 25.11 5.71 12.78
C TRP A 385 24.23 4.54 13.20
N GLY A 386 23.04 4.79 13.76
CA GLY A 386 22.05 3.76 14.09
C GLY A 386 21.58 2.97 12.86
N LEU A 387 21.34 3.66 11.73
CA LEU A 387 21.00 3.03 10.47
C LEU A 387 22.12 2.17 9.91
N LEU A 388 23.35 2.65 9.98
CA LEU A 388 24.52 1.86 9.58
C LEU A 388 24.63 0.59 10.43
N ALA A 389 24.43 0.69 11.75
CA ALA A 389 24.40 -0.45 12.66
C ALA A 389 23.31 -1.47 12.26
N VAL A 390 22.10 -1.01 11.92
CA VAL A 390 20.99 -1.88 11.48
C VAL A 390 21.35 -2.62 10.19
N THR A 391 22.06 -1.99 9.25
CA THR A 391 22.47 -2.69 8.01
C THR A 391 23.45 -3.83 8.27
N HIS A 392 24.40 -3.65 9.20
CA HIS A 392 25.31 -4.72 9.61
C HIS A 392 24.61 -5.80 10.44
N LEU A 393 23.66 -5.39 11.29
CA LEU A 393 22.81 -6.33 12.03
C LEU A 393 21.98 -7.21 11.09
N SER A 394 21.43 -6.62 10.02
CA SER A 394 20.69 -7.35 8.98
C SER A 394 21.55 -8.39 8.27
N ASP A 395 22.82 -8.07 7.98
CA ASP A 395 23.76 -9.03 7.40
C ASP A 395 23.93 -10.27 8.28
N ALA A 396 24.08 -10.06 9.59
CA ALA A 396 24.26 -11.16 10.54
C ALA A 396 22.96 -11.98 10.73
N MET A 397 21.81 -11.29 10.81
CA MET A 397 20.52 -11.93 11.09
C MET A 397 19.95 -12.71 9.91
N TYR A 398 20.17 -12.21 8.69
CA TYR A 398 19.58 -12.79 7.47
C TYR A 398 20.58 -13.53 6.59
N GLY A 399 21.82 -13.69 7.04
CA GLY A 399 22.84 -14.42 6.31
C GLY A 399 23.29 -13.73 5.01
N PHE A 400 23.26 -12.40 4.96
CA PHE A 400 23.71 -11.65 3.77
C PHE A 400 25.23 -11.51 3.70
N SER A 401 25.94 -11.77 4.80
CA SER A 401 27.40 -11.71 4.93
C SER A 401 28.00 -13.11 5.07
N GLU A 402 29.17 -13.32 4.47
CA GLU A 402 29.99 -14.52 4.64
C GLU A 402 30.67 -14.58 6.02
N SER A 403 30.74 -13.43 6.74
CA SER A 403 31.35 -13.30 8.07
C SER A 403 30.36 -12.70 9.07
N PRO A 404 29.40 -13.48 9.63
CA PRO A 404 28.42 -12.98 10.59
C PRO A 404 29.07 -12.36 11.84
N GLY A 405 30.16 -12.92 12.34
CA GLY A 405 30.88 -12.39 13.51
C GLY A 405 31.41 -10.98 13.29
N GLU A 406 31.96 -10.70 12.12
CA GLU A 406 32.42 -9.35 11.75
C GLU A 406 31.24 -8.38 11.60
N SER A 407 30.13 -8.84 11.02
CA SER A 407 28.91 -8.03 10.91
C SER A 407 28.35 -7.64 12.29
N ILE A 408 28.37 -8.56 13.26
CA ILE A 408 27.95 -8.28 14.65
C ILE A 408 28.89 -7.25 15.30
N ARG A 409 30.20 -7.37 15.08
CA ARG A 409 31.20 -6.44 15.61
C ARG A 409 30.97 -5.03 15.06
N LEU A 410 30.83 -4.88 13.75
CA LEU A 410 30.55 -3.60 13.09
C LEU A 410 29.21 -3.00 13.52
N ALA A 411 28.17 -3.84 13.65
CA ALA A 411 26.89 -3.41 14.17
C ALA A 411 27.02 -2.82 15.60
N ALA A 412 27.78 -3.49 16.47
CA ALA A 412 27.99 -3.03 17.85
C ALA A 412 28.73 -1.69 17.90
N GLU A 413 29.81 -1.53 17.12
CA GLU A 413 30.59 -0.29 17.07
C GLU A 413 29.77 0.90 16.55
N CYS A 414 29.04 0.71 15.45
CA CYS A 414 28.19 1.77 14.90
C CYS A 414 27.04 2.11 15.87
N ASN A 415 26.45 1.10 16.51
CA ASN A 415 25.37 1.30 17.47
C ASN A 415 25.82 2.03 18.73
N GLU A 416 27.03 1.76 19.21
CA GLU A 416 27.59 2.47 20.36
C GLU A 416 27.85 3.94 20.03
N LYS A 417 28.38 4.23 18.84
CA LYS A 417 28.49 5.62 18.36
C LYS A 417 27.13 6.32 18.30
N ALA A 418 26.10 5.63 17.77
CA ALA A 418 24.76 6.17 17.71
C ALA A 418 24.22 6.55 19.09
N LEU A 419 24.35 5.66 20.09
CA LEU A 419 23.86 5.89 21.45
C LEU A 419 24.70 6.91 22.23
N ASN A 420 25.99 7.06 21.94
CA ASN A 420 26.83 8.11 22.51
C ASN A 420 26.46 9.49 21.99
N LEU A 421 26.10 9.60 20.70
CA LEU A 421 25.64 10.84 20.06
C LEU A 421 24.20 11.16 20.44
N ASP A 422 23.35 10.14 20.55
CA ASP A 422 21.96 10.27 20.90
C ASP A 422 21.46 9.14 21.81
N PRO A 423 21.56 9.29 23.14
CA PRO A 423 21.06 8.30 24.10
C PRO A 423 19.54 8.08 24.06
N ALA A 424 18.78 8.97 23.43
CA ALA A 424 17.32 8.89 23.34
C ALA A 424 16.84 8.10 22.10
N LEU A 425 17.72 7.60 21.25
CA LEU A 425 17.39 6.78 20.09
C LEU A 425 16.87 5.40 20.51
N SER A 426 15.54 5.24 20.55
CA SER A 426 14.91 3.96 20.92
C SER A 426 15.24 2.83 19.93
N CYS A 427 15.33 3.14 18.63
CA CYS A 427 15.71 2.16 17.61
C CYS A 427 17.14 1.63 17.80
N ALA A 428 18.10 2.49 18.16
CA ALA A 428 19.47 2.07 18.51
C ALA A 428 19.48 1.26 19.82
N THR A 429 18.65 1.65 20.81
CA THR A 429 18.47 0.89 22.05
C THR A 429 17.90 -0.53 21.75
N ALA A 430 16.90 -0.64 20.87
CA ALA A 430 16.35 -1.93 20.43
C ALA A 430 17.40 -2.76 19.66
N SER A 431 18.17 -2.13 18.78
CA SER A 431 19.24 -2.79 18.03
C SER A 431 20.34 -3.32 18.96
N LYS A 432 20.66 -2.61 20.07
CA LYS A 432 21.58 -3.10 21.10
C LYS A 432 21.07 -4.39 21.75
N GLY A 433 19.77 -4.48 22.01
CA GLY A 433 19.14 -5.73 22.48
C GLY A 433 19.34 -6.88 21.47
N ALA A 434 19.10 -6.65 20.19
CA ALA A 434 19.30 -7.66 19.15
C ALA A 434 20.79 -8.08 19.01
N ILE A 435 21.72 -7.12 19.12
CA ILE A 435 23.16 -7.41 19.13
C ILE A 435 23.52 -8.30 20.33
N TYR A 436 23.02 -7.99 21.54
CA TYR A 436 23.26 -8.83 22.73
C TYR A 436 22.65 -10.23 22.58
N MET A 437 21.48 -10.37 21.96
CA MET A 437 20.91 -11.68 21.63
C MET A 437 21.86 -12.50 20.75
N LEU A 438 22.41 -11.92 19.68
CA LEU A 438 23.36 -12.60 18.80
C LEU A 438 24.69 -12.93 19.50
N GLN A 439 25.05 -12.20 20.54
CA GLN A 439 26.21 -12.47 21.41
C GLN A 439 25.90 -13.49 22.52
N GLY A 440 24.68 -14.01 22.61
CA GLY A 440 24.24 -14.95 23.67
C GLY A 440 23.92 -14.31 25.02
N LYS A 441 23.92 -12.98 25.13
CA LYS A 441 23.63 -12.21 26.35
C LYS A 441 22.14 -11.92 26.45
N ILE A 442 21.34 -12.92 26.82
CA ILE A 442 19.88 -12.88 26.66
C ILE A 442 19.19 -11.95 27.66
N ASP A 443 19.64 -11.93 28.91
CA ASP A 443 19.01 -11.10 29.95
C ASP A 443 19.23 -9.60 29.66
N GLU A 444 20.43 -9.24 29.19
CA GLU A 444 20.74 -7.90 28.73
C GLU A 444 19.94 -7.57 27.45
N ALA A 445 19.77 -8.52 26.53
CA ALA A 445 18.99 -8.33 25.33
C ALA A 445 17.54 -7.99 25.65
N ILE A 446 16.91 -8.72 26.57
CA ILE A 446 15.54 -8.46 27.06
C ILE A 446 15.46 -7.07 27.69
N THR A 447 16.38 -6.74 28.60
CA THR A 447 16.44 -5.44 29.28
C THR A 447 16.49 -4.27 28.29
N PHE A 448 17.33 -4.36 27.25
CA PHE A 448 17.44 -3.31 26.23
C PHE A 448 16.20 -3.27 25.30
N GLY A 449 15.58 -4.40 25.01
CA GLY A 449 14.33 -4.47 24.26
C GLY A 449 13.17 -3.79 25.00
N GLU A 450 12.99 -4.09 26.29
CA GLU A 450 11.97 -3.45 27.15
C GLU A 450 12.21 -1.95 27.30
N LYS A 451 13.48 -1.54 27.51
CA LYS A 451 13.87 -0.15 27.56
C LYS A 451 13.51 0.59 26.26
N ALA A 452 13.73 -0.02 25.10
CA ALA A 452 13.39 0.58 23.83
C ALA A 452 11.88 0.83 23.66
N ILE A 453 11.03 -0.13 24.12
CA ILE A 453 9.58 0.05 24.14
C ILE A 453 9.16 1.16 25.09
N ALA A 454 9.75 1.23 26.27
CA ALA A 454 9.47 2.32 27.21
C ALA A 454 9.83 3.70 26.66
N MET A 455 10.88 3.78 25.83
CA MET A 455 11.31 5.02 25.17
C MET A 455 10.41 5.41 24.01
N GLY A 456 9.99 4.44 23.17
CA GLY A 456 9.16 4.66 21.99
C GLY A 456 7.99 3.67 21.94
N PRO A 457 6.90 3.92 22.69
CA PRO A 457 5.82 2.96 22.93
C PRO A 457 4.93 2.72 21.72
N SER A 458 5.01 3.52 20.67
CA SER A 458 4.30 3.30 19.41
C SER A 458 5.23 2.96 18.24
N ILE A 459 6.49 2.62 18.49
CA ILE A 459 7.44 2.20 17.47
C ILE A 459 7.37 0.67 17.30
N ASP A 460 6.70 0.20 16.25
CA ASP A 460 6.47 -1.22 15.96
C ASP A 460 7.75 -2.06 15.90
N THR A 461 8.85 -1.48 15.39
CA THR A 461 10.16 -2.15 15.31
C THR A 461 10.72 -2.53 16.67
N ASN A 462 10.47 -1.73 17.73
CA ASN A 462 10.91 -2.06 19.09
C ASN A 462 10.24 -3.35 19.59
N TYR A 463 8.93 -3.47 19.34
CA TYR A 463 8.17 -4.69 19.67
C TYR A 463 8.62 -5.88 18.84
N ARG A 464 8.86 -5.69 17.55
CA ARG A 464 9.36 -6.74 16.68
C ARG A 464 10.68 -7.33 17.18
N LEU A 465 11.64 -6.47 17.52
CA LEU A 465 12.94 -6.91 18.02
C LEU A 465 12.82 -7.58 19.39
N LEU A 466 12.01 -7.06 20.31
CA LEU A 466 11.78 -7.71 21.60
C LEU A 466 11.05 -9.04 21.43
N GLY A 467 10.03 -9.14 20.56
CA GLY A 467 9.35 -10.40 20.27
C GLY A 467 10.31 -11.46 19.74
N MET A 468 11.24 -11.08 18.86
CA MET A 468 12.29 -11.96 18.37
C MET A 468 13.27 -12.41 19.49
N ILE A 469 13.68 -11.49 20.35
CA ILE A 469 14.54 -11.79 21.52
C ILE A 469 13.82 -12.77 22.46
N MET A 470 12.55 -12.54 22.78
CA MET A 470 11.74 -13.41 23.64
C MET A 470 11.56 -14.81 23.02
N SER A 471 11.29 -14.87 21.70
CA SER A 471 11.20 -16.12 20.95
C SER A 471 12.53 -16.92 21.00
N TYR A 472 13.66 -16.25 20.78
CA TYR A 472 14.97 -16.88 20.87
C TYR A 472 15.30 -17.36 22.29
N ALA A 473 14.83 -16.64 23.32
CA ALA A 473 14.96 -17.02 24.72
C ALA A 473 14.05 -18.18 25.14
N GLY A 474 13.16 -18.68 24.26
CA GLY A 474 12.17 -19.71 24.57
C GLY A 474 10.93 -19.21 25.33
N LYS A 475 10.79 -17.88 25.49
CA LYS A 475 9.64 -17.22 26.15
C LYS A 475 8.54 -16.95 25.13
N PHE A 476 7.91 -18.02 24.61
CA PHE A 476 7.01 -17.91 23.46
C PHE A 476 5.67 -17.23 23.79
N GLU A 477 5.11 -17.41 24.97
CA GLU A 477 3.87 -16.74 25.37
C GLU A 477 4.07 -15.22 25.50
N GLU A 478 5.18 -14.80 26.07
CA GLU A 478 5.57 -13.39 26.13
C GLU A 478 5.85 -12.84 24.72
N ALA A 479 6.52 -13.61 23.86
CA ALA A 479 6.74 -13.24 22.46
C ALA A 479 5.40 -13.03 21.72
N ILE A 480 4.42 -13.92 21.88
CA ILE A 480 3.06 -13.79 21.31
C ILE A 480 2.41 -12.50 21.80
N ALA A 481 2.47 -12.19 23.09
CA ALA A 481 1.90 -10.97 23.63
C ALA A 481 2.56 -9.70 23.05
N ILE A 482 3.88 -9.72 22.84
CA ILE A 482 4.64 -8.63 22.23
C ILE A 482 4.30 -8.49 20.74
N TYR A 483 4.24 -9.59 19.99
CA TYR A 483 3.84 -9.56 18.58
C TYR A 483 2.40 -9.06 18.37
N ASN A 484 1.46 -9.39 19.27
CA ASN A 484 0.11 -8.84 19.23
C ASN A 484 0.11 -7.31 19.32
N LYS A 485 0.93 -6.73 20.20
CA LYS A 485 1.10 -5.27 20.28
C LYS A 485 1.74 -4.69 19.03
N MET A 486 2.77 -5.35 18.48
CA MET A 486 3.38 -4.95 17.22
C MET A 486 2.36 -4.91 16.08
N MET A 487 1.57 -5.98 15.93
CA MET A 487 0.56 -6.10 14.87
C MET A 487 -0.54 -5.04 15.04
N ARG A 488 -0.91 -4.68 16.27
CA ARG A 488 -1.87 -3.61 16.53
C ARG A 488 -1.35 -2.23 16.11
N LEU A 489 -0.05 -1.96 16.28
CA LEU A 489 0.61 -0.74 15.82
C LEU A 489 0.81 -0.73 14.29
N ASN A 490 0.94 -1.89 13.70
CA ASN A 490 1.20 -2.08 12.28
C ASN A 490 0.23 -3.13 11.70
N PRO A 491 -1.06 -2.79 11.50
CA PRO A 491 -2.06 -3.73 11.00
C PRO A 491 -1.69 -4.39 9.67
N PHE A 492 -0.95 -3.70 8.79
CA PHE A 492 -0.46 -4.23 7.52
C PHE A 492 0.99 -4.72 7.61
N TYR A 493 1.28 -5.49 8.67
CA TYR A 493 2.59 -6.09 8.91
C TYR A 493 3.03 -7.05 7.79
N SER A 494 4.35 -7.27 7.66
CA SER A 494 4.90 -8.16 6.65
C SER A 494 4.60 -9.63 6.95
N LEU A 495 4.54 -10.45 5.89
CA LEU A 495 4.33 -11.89 6.03
C LEU A 495 5.45 -12.60 6.79
N ALA A 496 6.67 -12.05 6.78
CA ALA A 496 7.75 -12.55 7.62
C ALA A 496 7.44 -12.45 9.12
N HIS A 497 6.78 -11.36 9.55
CA HIS A 497 6.35 -11.21 10.94
C HIS A 497 5.22 -12.18 11.30
N LEU A 498 4.30 -12.47 10.36
CA LEU A 498 3.26 -13.48 10.54
C LEU A 498 3.87 -14.88 10.70
N ARG A 499 4.90 -15.19 9.89
CA ARG A 499 5.65 -16.46 10.04
C ARG A 499 6.26 -16.59 11.44
N ASP A 500 6.93 -15.56 11.92
CA ASP A 500 7.59 -15.58 13.24
C ASP A 500 6.57 -15.73 14.38
N TYR A 501 5.45 -15.05 14.26
CA TYR A 501 4.31 -15.15 15.18
C TYR A 501 3.68 -16.55 15.18
N ALA A 502 3.42 -17.12 13.98
CA ALA A 502 2.89 -18.47 13.84
C ALA A 502 3.85 -19.52 14.43
N MET A 503 5.16 -19.31 14.28
CA MET A 503 6.17 -20.17 14.87
C MET A 503 6.17 -20.09 16.40
N CYS A 504 5.92 -18.92 16.99
CA CYS A 504 5.76 -18.79 18.45
C CYS A 504 4.57 -19.63 18.95
N TYR A 505 3.44 -19.63 18.27
CA TYR A 505 2.31 -20.51 18.63
C TYR A 505 2.67 -22.00 18.57
N LEU A 506 3.39 -22.40 17.51
CA LEU A 506 3.83 -23.78 17.35
C LEU A 506 4.76 -24.22 18.50
N MET A 507 5.70 -23.35 18.88
CA MET A 507 6.64 -23.61 19.96
C MET A 507 5.98 -23.54 21.36
N ALA A 508 4.96 -22.70 21.53
CA ALA A 508 4.13 -22.64 22.73
C ALA A 508 3.13 -23.82 22.85
N LYS A 509 3.17 -24.77 21.92
CA LYS A 509 2.25 -25.93 21.84
C LYS A 509 0.78 -25.53 21.58
N ARG A 510 0.54 -24.33 21.10
CA ARG A 510 -0.77 -23.81 20.68
C ARG A 510 -1.02 -24.16 19.22
N TYR A 511 -1.13 -25.47 18.94
CA TYR A 511 -1.11 -26.02 17.59
C TYR A 511 -2.30 -25.61 16.72
N ALA A 512 -3.46 -25.35 17.31
CA ALA A 512 -4.62 -24.88 16.55
C ALA A 512 -4.42 -23.45 16.04
N GLU A 513 -3.94 -22.54 16.89
CA GLU A 513 -3.62 -21.16 16.52
C GLU A 513 -2.41 -21.09 15.55
N ALA A 514 -1.42 -21.99 15.75
CA ALA A 514 -0.31 -22.12 14.80
C ALA A 514 -0.81 -22.50 13.40
N ARG A 515 -1.67 -23.53 13.31
CA ARG A 515 -2.31 -23.97 12.05
C ARG A 515 -3.04 -22.79 11.37
N ASP A 516 -3.87 -22.07 12.11
CA ASP A 516 -4.67 -20.98 11.57
C ASP A 516 -3.78 -19.83 11.06
N SER A 517 -2.72 -19.50 11.82
CA SER A 517 -1.76 -18.46 11.44
C SER A 517 -0.90 -18.88 10.21
N PHE A 518 -0.49 -20.14 10.11
CA PHE A 518 0.22 -20.63 8.92
C PHE A 518 -0.68 -20.77 7.70
N ASN A 519 -1.97 -21.07 7.87
CA ASN A 519 -2.94 -21.02 6.77
C ASN A 519 -3.12 -19.59 6.25
N ASP A 520 -3.24 -18.58 7.13
CA ASP A 520 -3.26 -17.16 6.72
C ASP A 520 -1.97 -16.79 5.98
N LEU A 521 -0.81 -17.22 6.48
CA LEU A 521 0.47 -17.01 5.80
C LEU A 521 0.45 -17.62 4.38
N LEU A 522 0.00 -18.87 4.24
CA LEU A 522 -0.02 -19.58 2.97
C LEU A 522 -0.95 -18.89 1.95
N GLN A 523 -2.14 -18.47 2.37
CA GLN A 523 -3.09 -17.75 1.51
C GLN A 523 -2.52 -16.43 1.00
N ARG A 524 -1.72 -15.74 1.81
CA ARG A 524 -1.17 -14.41 1.50
C ARG A 524 0.18 -14.44 0.80
N ALA A 525 0.96 -15.49 0.94
CA ALA A 525 2.32 -15.60 0.40
C ALA A 525 2.37 -15.66 -1.14
N LYS A 526 1.30 -16.04 -1.80
CA LYS A 526 1.01 -16.10 -3.27
C LYS A 526 2.17 -16.53 -4.19
N LYS A 527 3.31 -15.83 -4.22
CA LYS A 527 4.46 -16.06 -5.11
C LYS A 527 5.80 -16.13 -4.38
N ASP A 528 5.82 -15.94 -3.07
CA ASP A 528 7.05 -16.02 -2.28
C ASP A 528 7.30 -17.47 -1.88
N GLU A 529 8.10 -18.18 -2.67
CA GLU A 529 8.42 -19.61 -2.46
C GLU A 529 8.99 -19.89 -1.08
N TYR A 530 9.78 -18.98 -0.52
CA TYR A 530 10.35 -19.14 0.82
C TYR A 530 9.27 -19.10 1.90
N LEU A 531 8.32 -18.16 1.81
CA LEU A 531 7.23 -18.06 2.77
C LEU A 531 6.20 -19.18 2.58
N ILE A 532 5.96 -19.62 1.35
CA ILE A 532 5.11 -20.78 1.05
C ILE A 532 5.71 -22.04 1.66
N LEU A 533 7.02 -22.28 1.47
CA LEU A 533 7.73 -23.40 2.08
C LEU A 533 7.66 -23.36 3.62
N ALA A 534 7.90 -22.19 4.22
CA ALA A 534 7.82 -22.01 5.66
C ALA A 534 6.40 -22.27 6.20
N ALA A 535 5.36 -21.85 5.47
CA ALA A 535 3.98 -22.12 5.83
C ALA A 535 3.66 -23.63 5.80
N HIS A 536 4.07 -24.33 4.74
CA HIS A 536 3.87 -25.78 4.66
C HIS A 536 4.63 -26.54 5.75
N LEU A 537 5.85 -26.13 6.10
CA LEU A 537 6.59 -26.70 7.21
C LEU A 537 5.88 -26.51 8.55
N GLY A 538 5.38 -25.31 8.80
CA GLY A 538 4.61 -24.98 10.00
C GLY A 538 3.30 -25.76 10.09
N LEU A 539 2.56 -25.87 8.97
CA LEU A 539 1.31 -26.63 8.89
C LEU A 539 1.55 -28.13 9.09
N CYS A 540 2.60 -28.68 8.45
CA CYS A 540 3.03 -30.06 8.63
C CYS A 540 3.24 -30.36 10.12
N ALA A 541 4.04 -29.53 10.82
CA ALA A 541 4.30 -29.72 12.24
C ALA A 541 3.04 -29.51 13.11
N ALA A 542 2.21 -28.52 12.82
CA ALA A 542 0.98 -28.27 13.56
C ALA A 542 -0.03 -29.43 13.42
N TYR A 543 -0.26 -29.93 12.21
CA TYR A 543 -1.15 -31.06 11.97
C TYR A 543 -0.61 -32.36 12.59
N ALA A 544 0.68 -32.63 12.50
CA ALA A 544 1.29 -33.80 13.15
C ALA A 544 1.03 -33.80 14.67
N ASN A 545 1.19 -32.62 15.32
CA ASN A 545 0.94 -32.50 16.78
C ASN A 545 -0.55 -32.50 17.14
N LEU A 546 -1.45 -32.17 16.21
CA LEU A 546 -2.90 -32.30 16.38
C LEU A 546 -3.42 -33.72 16.13
N GLY A 547 -2.53 -34.69 15.81
CA GLY A 547 -2.88 -36.08 15.49
C GLY A 547 -3.47 -36.27 14.10
N LYS A 548 -3.43 -35.26 13.24
CA LYS A 548 -3.96 -35.25 11.86
C LYS A 548 -2.84 -35.58 10.87
N ILE A 549 -2.43 -36.86 10.90
CA ILE A 549 -1.23 -37.30 10.18
C ILE A 549 -1.37 -37.25 8.65
N GLU A 550 -2.56 -37.51 8.12
CA GLU A 550 -2.79 -37.48 6.67
C GLU A 550 -2.72 -36.03 6.13
N GLU A 551 -3.26 -35.06 6.86
CA GLU A 551 -3.11 -33.65 6.53
C GLU A 551 -1.62 -33.23 6.63
N ALA A 552 -0.89 -33.68 7.65
CA ALA A 552 0.54 -33.41 7.76
C ALA A 552 1.31 -33.95 6.56
N LYS A 553 1.04 -35.20 6.13
CA LYS A 553 1.65 -35.81 4.93
C LYS A 553 1.34 -35.02 3.65
N SER A 554 0.13 -34.51 3.50
CA SER A 554 -0.21 -33.68 2.33
C SER A 554 0.70 -32.46 2.22
N HIS A 555 1.03 -31.83 3.34
CA HIS A 555 1.97 -30.71 3.37
C HIS A 555 3.42 -31.13 3.09
N VAL A 556 3.84 -32.33 3.47
CA VAL A 556 5.16 -32.88 3.06
C VAL A 556 5.23 -32.99 1.53
N LEU A 557 4.18 -33.44 0.88
CA LEU A 557 4.15 -33.51 -0.59
C LEU A 557 4.30 -32.12 -1.24
N GLU A 558 3.66 -31.10 -0.68
CA GLU A 558 3.81 -29.72 -1.20
C GLU A 558 5.25 -29.18 -0.96
N ILE A 559 5.86 -29.48 0.19
CA ILE A 559 7.26 -29.14 0.46
C ILE A 559 8.18 -29.75 -0.62
N LEU A 560 8.00 -31.05 -0.93
CA LEU A 560 8.81 -31.77 -1.91
C LEU A 560 8.52 -31.34 -3.36
N LYS A 561 7.35 -30.77 -3.66
CA LYS A 561 7.10 -30.13 -4.97
C LYS A 561 7.89 -28.82 -5.12
N ILE A 562 8.00 -28.03 -4.06
CA ILE A 562 8.76 -26.77 -4.06
C ILE A 562 10.26 -27.05 -4.11
N ASN A 563 10.74 -27.94 -3.24
CA ASN A 563 12.13 -28.37 -3.19
C ASN A 563 12.21 -29.90 -3.07
N PRO A 564 12.42 -30.65 -4.17
CA PRO A 564 12.48 -32.11 -4.17
C PRO A 564 13.56 -32.71 -3.26
N ASN A 565 14.60 -31.94 -2.92
CA ASN A 565 15.71 -32.37 -2.06
C ASN A 565 15.56 -31.87 -0.61
N TYR A 566 14.42 -31.25 -0.24
CA TYR A 566 14.24 -30.76 1.12
C TYR A 566 14.15 -31.92 2.11
N SER A 567 14.86 -31.80 3.21
CA SER A 567 15.01 -32.89 4.18
C SER A 567 14.95 -32.38 5.62
N VAL A 568 14.82 -33.31 6.55
CA VAL A 568 14.93 -33.06 8.00
C VAL A 568 16.26 -32.36 8.34
N GLN A 569 17.35 -32.69 7.65
CA GLN A 569 18.66 -32.05 7.86
C GLN A 569 18.66 -30.59 7.41
N GLU A 570 17.97 -30.26 6.32
CA GLU A 570 17.81 -28.89 5.87
C GLU A 570 16.97 -28.09 6.85
N ALA A 571 15.85 -28.66 7.32
CA ALA A 571 15.02 -28.04 8.35
C ALA A 571 15.82 -27.78 9.64
N LYS A 572 16.66 -28.72 10.07
CA LYS A 572 17.50 -28.58 11.26
C LYS A 572 18.54 -27.45 11.13
N LYS A 573 19.08 -27.23 9.94
CA LYS A 573 19.97 -26.08 9.67
C LYS A 573 19.25 -24.75 9.70
N ALA A 574 18.01 -24.71 9.19
CA ALA A 574 17.22 -23.48 9.07
C ALA A 574 16.62 -23.03 10.40
N TYR A 575 16.23 -23.95 11.27
CA TYR A 575 15.53 -23.68 12.53
C TYR A 575 16.39 -24.06 13.74
N GLN A 576 17.24 -23.12 14.16
CA GLN A 576 18.12 -23.27 15.32
C GLN A 576 17.66 -22.31 16.43
N TRP A 577 17.22 -22.85 17.58
CA TRP A 577 16.98 -22.10 18.80
C TRP A 577 18.15 -22.27 19.76
N ARG A 578 18.24 -21.36 20.75
CA ARG A 578 19.23 -21.44 21.83
C ARG A 578 19.17 -22.80 22.54
N ASP A 579 17.94 -23.23 22.86
CA ASP A 579 17.68 -24.55 23.45
C ASP A 579 17.43 -25.56 22.31
N PRO A 580 18.30 -26.58 22.16
CA PRO A 580 18.13 -27.61 21.13
C PRO A 580 16.80 -28.38 21.22
N GLU A 581 16.15 -28.42 22.40
CA GLU A 581 14.87 -29.10 22.57
C GLU A 581 13.80 -28.57 21.61
N TYR A 582 13.78 -27.25 21.35
CA TYR A 582 12.80 -26.66 20.44
C TYR A 582 13.05 -27.05 18.98
N SER A 583 14.32 -27.11 18.57
CA SER A 583 14.70 -27.60 17.23
C SER A 583 14.30 -29.06 17.08
N GLU A 584 14.63 -29.91 18.04
CA GLU A 584 14.31 -31.34 17.99
C GLU A 584 12.79 -31.59 18.03
N ARG A 585 12.01 -30.76 18.71
CA ARG A 585 10.55 -30.85 18.72
C ARG A 585 9.96 -30.60 17.33
N LEU A 586 10.41 -29.55 16.64
CA LEU A 586 10.00 -29.29 15.25
C LEU A 586 10.39 -30.44 14.33
N ILE A 587 11.65 -30.85 14.40
CA ILE A 587 12.23 -31.92 13.59
C ILE A 587 11.48 -33.24 13.81
N SER A 588 11.18 -33.60 15.06
CA SER A 588 10.40 -34.79 15.38
C SER A 588 9.01 -34.76 14.74
N SER A 589 8.36 -33.61 14.77
CA SER A 589 7.04 -33.43 14.14
C SER A 589 7.09 -33.62 12.63
N LEU A 590 8.12 -33.05 11.96
CA LEU A 590 8.33 -33.19 10.52
C LEU A 590 8.66 -34.65 10.13
N ARG A 591 9.49 -35.33 10.92
CA ARG A 591 9.83 -36.73 10.74
C ARG A 591 8.59 -37.64 10.89
N ASN A 592 7.76 -37.39 11.90
CA ASN A 592 6.51 -38.13 12.12
C ASN A 592 5.50 -37.96 10.96
N ALA A 593 5.55 -36.83 10.26
CA ALA A 593 4.76 -36.58 9.08
C ALA A 593 5.35 -37.20 7.79
N GLY A 594 6.55 -37.78 7.84
CA GLY A 594 7.19 -38.46 6.72
C GLY A 594 8.10 -37.58 5.86
N LEU A 595 8.60 -36.44 6.37
CA LEU A 595 9.65 -35.69 5.67
C LEU A 595 10.93 -36.54 5.60
N PRO A 596 11.60 -36.65 4.43
CA PRO A 596 12.89 -37.38 4.28
C PRO A 596 13.99 -36.91 5.22
N GLU A 597 14.93 -37.82 5.63
CA GLU A 597 16.07 -37.53 6.53
C GLU A 597 17.09 -36.55 5.91
#